data_1b634fb1b5eb5ec4fe084a7988595f73
#
_entry.id   1b634fb1b5eb5ec4fe084a7988595f73
#
_cell.length_a   1.000
_cell.length_b   1.000
_cell.length_c   1.000
_cell.angle_alpha   90.00
_cell.angle_beta   90.00
_cell.angle_gamma   90.00
#
_symmetry.space_group_name_H-M   'P 1'
#
loop_
_entity.id
_entity.type
_entity.pdbx_description
1 polymer ?
#
loop_
_entity_poly.entity_id
_entity_poly.type
_entity_poly.pdbx_seq_one_letter_code
_entity_poly.pdbx_strand_id
1 'polypeptide(L)'
;MNDNLQISTRGIEMPASPIRKLAPLAYAAEDKGVKIYRLNIGQPDLPTPQKALDVLKHVDKTTLEYSPSQGYRSLRKALVNYYDRYQIKLDADEIIITSGGSEAVLFAFMSCLNPGDEIIVPEPAYANYMSFAISAGAVIRTVVTTIEEGFCLPKVEKFEDLINERTKAILICNPNNPTGYLYTQKEMNQIRDLVKKYNLYLFSDEVYREFIYTGSPYISAMHLEGIEQNVVLIDSVSKRYSECGIRIGALITKNERVRKTVMKFCQARLSPPLIGQLIAEASIEGTEQYSREVYDEYVERRKCLIDGVNRINGCYTPVPMGAFYTVAQLPVDDTEKFCAWCLSEFCWKDDKTPEDKIGETIMMAPAAGFYSTPGMGMNQVRLAYVLNKEDIQRALFLLEKALEQYEKENSKS
;
A
#
# COMPACT_ATOMS: atom_id res chain seq x y z
N MET A 1 -11.84 -37.98 10.69
CA MET A 1 -10.83 -37.35 9.82
C MET A 1 -9.49 -37.55 10.51
N ASN A 2 -8.45 -37.95 9.78
CA ASN A 2 -7.11 -38.20 10.39
C ASN A 2 -6.50 -36.87 10.80
N ASP A 3 -6.54 -36.55 12.09
CA ASP A 3 -5.98 -35.32 12.69
C ASP A 3 -4.44 -35.30 12.81
N ASN A 4 -3.74 -36.12 12.03
CA ASN A 4 -2.28 -36.27 12.13
C ASN A 4 -1.45 -35.40 11.18
N LEU A 5 -2.08 -34.62 10.30
CA LEU A 5 -1.37 -33.68 9.43
C LEU A 5 -1.30 -32.29 10.09
N GLN A 6 -0.11 -31.92 10.50
CA GLN A 6 0.11 -30.61 11.14
C GLN A 6 0.40 -29.54 10.08
N ILE A 7 -0.23 -28.38 10.26
CA ILE A 7 0.11 -27.16 9.50
C ILE A 7 1.43 -26.60 10.05
N SER A 8 2.25 -26.01 9.19
CA SER A 8 3.51 -25.38 9.63
C SER A 8 3.25 -24.23 10.59
N THR A 9 4.16 -23.99 11.53
CA THR A 9 4.12 -22.84 12.45
C THR A 9 3.93 -21.53 11.70
N ARG A 10 4.68 -21.34 10.61
CA ARG A 10 4.55 -20.19 9.72
C ARG A 10 3.14 -20.02 9.16
N GLY A 11 2.49 -21.11 8.77
CA GLY A 11 1.10 -21.09 8.26
C GLY A 11 0.09 -20.72 9.36
N ILE A 12 0.33 -21.13 10.59
CA ILE A 12 -0.50 -20.78 11.75
C ILE A 12 -0.33 -19.32 12.14
N GLU A 13 0.90 -18.81 12.12
CA GLU A 13 1.23 -17.42 12.48
C GLU A 13 0.85 -16.39 11.41
N MET A 14 0.56 -16.82 10.16
CA MET A 14 0.20 -15.93 9.07
C MET A 14 -1.09 -15.16 9.39
N PRO A 15 -1.05 -13.82 9.50
CA PRO A 15 -2.23 -13.04 9.87
C PRO A 15 -3.25 -12.98 8.74
N ALA A 16 -4.54 -12.95 9.10
CA ALA A 16 -5.59 -12.60 8.16
C ALA A 16 -5.47 -11.13 7.74
N SER A 17 -5.74 -10.85 6.46
CA SER A 17 -5.66 -9.48 5.93
C SER A 17 -6.73 -8.57 6.58
N PRO A 18 -6.36 -7.48 7.28
CA PRO A 18 -7.33 -6.54 7.87
C PRO A 18 -8.19 -5.85 6.81
N ILE A 19 -7.71 -5.78 5.58
CA ILE A 19 -8.39 -5.16 4.44
C ILE A 19 -9.48 -6.08 3.87
N ARG A 20 -9.29 -7.40 3.96
CA ARG A 20 -10.12 -8.40 3.27
C ARG A 20 -10.92 -9.31 4.20
N LYS A 21 -10.60 -9.35 5.49
CA LYS A 21 -11.27 -10.25 6.45
C LYS A 21 -12.80 -10.04 6.56
N LEU A 22 -13.28 -8.83 6.24
CA LEU A 22 -14.70 -8.49 6.22
C LEU A 22 -15.40 -8.81 4.89
N ALA A 23 -14.68 -9.32 3.86
CA ALA A 23 -15.26 -9.63 2.57
C ALA A 23 -16.45 -10.61 2.62
N PRO A 24 -16.46 -11.66 3.47
CA PRO A 24 -17.64 -12.54 3.57
C PRO A 24 -18.92 -11.81 4.00
N LEU A 25 -18.80 -10.82 4.92
CA LEU A 25 -19.95 -10.01 5.33
C LEU A 25 -20.41 -9.09 4.20
N ALA A 26 -19.47 -8.52 3.45
CA ALA A 26 -19.79 -7.70 2.30
C ALA A 26 -20.51 -8.49 1.21
N TYR A 27 -20.04 -9.70 0.87
CA TYR A 27 -20.74 -10.58 -0.09
C TYR A 27 -22.16 -10.94 0.40
N ALA A 28 -22.32 -11.28 1.67
CA ALA A 28 -23.63 -11.58 2.22
C ALA A 28 -24.59 -10.36 2.18
N ALA A 29 -24.11 -9.14 2.31
CA ALA A 29 -24.91 -7.92 2.15
C ALA A 29 -25.25 -7.68 0.65
N GLU A 30 -24.29 -7.85 -0.25
CA GLU A 30 -24.52 -7.74 -1.70
C GLU A 30 -25.54 -8.77 -2.21
N ASP A 31 -25.46 -10.03 -1.74
CA ASP A 31 -26.42 -11.10 -2.07
C ASP A 31 -27.85 -10.76 -1.63
N LYS A 32 -28.00 -9.96 -0.57
CA LYS A 32 -29.29 -9.40 -0.13
C LYS A 32 -29.76 -8.20 -0.97
N GLY A 33 -28.92 -7.68 -1.87
CA GLY A 33 -29.22 -6.50 -2.70
C GLY A 33 -28.81 -5.17 -2.08
N VAL A 34 -27.95 -5.15 -1.06
CA VAL A 34 -27.39 -3.91 -0.46
C VAL A 34 -26.27 -3.37 -1.35
N LYS A 35 -26.28 -2.05 -1.65
CA LYS A 35 -25.16 -1.38 -2.30
C LYS A 35 -24.09 -1.03 -1.27
N ILE A 36 -22.83 -1.37 -1.54
CA ILE A 36 -21.70 -1.12 -0.63
C ILE A 36 -20.75 -0.11 -1.25
N TYR A 37 -20.49 1.00 -0.53
CA TYR A 37 -19.43 1.94 -0.87
C TYR A 37 -18.13 1.49 -0.22
N ARG A 38 -17.16 1.08 -1.06
CA ARG A 38 -15.93 0.42 -0.63
C ARG A 38 -14.79 1.41 -0.44
N LEU A 39 -14.57 1.89 0.79
CA LEU A 39 -13.44 2.73 1.19
C LEU A 39 -12.27 1.92 1.76
N ASN A 40 -12.37 0.59 1.80
CA ASN A 40 -11.38 -0.30 2.39
C ASN A 40 -10.26 -0.72 1.43
N ILE A 41 -10.49 -0.72 0.12
CA ILE A 41 -9.54 -1.20 -0.89
C ILE A 41 -8.89 -0.02 -1.61
N GLY A 42 -7.56 0.02 -1.61
CA GLY A 42 -6.78 1.00 -2.38
C GLY A 42 -6.49 0.51 -3.80
N GLN A 43 -7.53 0.30 -4.57
CA GLN A 43 -7.44 0.01 -6.00
C GLN A 43 -7.97 1.22 -6.76
N PRO A 44 -7.10 1.92 -7.53
CA PRO A 44 -7.56 3.02 -8.38
C PRO A 44 -8.69 2.58 -9.31
N ASP A 45 -9.70 3.45 -9.49
CA ASP A 45 -10.86 3.22 -10.36
C ASP A 45 -10.79 4.00 -11.67
N LEU A 46 -9.83 4.92 -11.79
CA LEU A 46 -9.62 5.66 -13.03
C LEU A 46 -9.21 4.71 -14.16
N PRO A 47 -9.60 4.99 -15.41
CA PRO A 47 -9.27 4.12 -16.53
C PRO A 47 -7.75 3.91 -16.68
N THR A 48 -7.35 2.70 -16.99
CA THR A 48 -5.97 2.38 -17.42
C THR A 48 -5.65 3.16 -18.71
N PRO A 49 -4.40 3.63 -18.92
CA PRO A 49 -4.01 4.33 -20.14
C PRO A 49 -4.42 3.58 -21.41
N GLN A 50 -5.01 4.30 -22.39
CA GLN A 50 -5.55 3.66 -23.60
C GLN A 50 -4.48 2.88 -24.38
N LYS A 51 -3.23 3.40 -24.45
CA LYS A 51 -2.09 2.70 -25.08
C LYS A 51 -1.85 1.32 -24.46
N ALA A 52 -1.99 1.21 -23.15
CA ALA A 52 -1.85 -0.04 -22.44
C ALA A 52 -2.96 -1.04 -22.78
N LEU A 53 -4.21 -0.54 -22.83
CA LEU A 53 -5.37 -1.36 -23.23
C LEU A 53 -5.28 -1.81 -24.69
N ASP A 54 -4.70 -1.01 -25.57
CA ASP A 54 -4.54 -1.35 -26.99
C ASP A 54 -3.53 -2.50 -27.19
N VAL A 55 -2.56 -2.67 -26.28
CA VAL A 55 -1.68 -3.85 -26.28
C VAL A 55 -2.47 -5.14 -26.25
N LEU A 56 -3.56 -5.21 -25.47
CA LEU A 56 -4.40 -6.42 -25.37
C LEU A 56 -5.08 -6.79 -26.69
N LYS A 57 -5.30 -5.82 -27.58
CA LYS A 57 -5.92 -6.01 -28.90
C LYS A 57 -4.90 -6.43 -29.97
N HIS A 58 -3.63 -6.13 -29.75
CA HIS A 58 -2.57 -6.23 -30.76
C HIS A 58 -1.33 -6.98 -30.26
N VAL A 59 -1.54 -8.06 -29.49
CA VAL A 59 -0.42 -8.95 -29.10
C VAL A 59 -0.01 -9.78 -30.31
N ASP A 60 1.00 -9.31 -31.05
CA ASP A 60 1.55 -10.00 -32.22
C ASP A 60 2.56 -11.09 -31.78
N LYS A 61 2.02 -12.13 -31.12
CA LYS A 61 2.77 -13.31 -30.69
C LYS A 61 1.99 -14.57 -30.95
N THR A 62 2.63 -15.50 -31.62
CA THR A 62 2.05 -16.84 -31.88
C THR A 62 2.28 -17.81 -30.72
N THR A 63 3.26 -17.52 -29.86
CA THR A 63 3.60 -18.31 -28.68
C THR A 63 3.80 -17.37 -27.49
N LEU A 64 3.27 -17.73 -26.33
CA LEU A 64 3.47 -17.00 -25.08
C LEU A 64 4.61 -17.67 -24.30
N GLU A 65 5.83 -17.39 -24.73
CA GLU A 65 7.05 -17.95 -24.16
C GLU A 65 7.43 -17.31 -22.82
N TYR A 66 8.34 -17.95 -22.08
CA TYR A 66 8.95 -17.31 -20.92
C TYR A 66 9.72 -16.06 -21.33
N SER A 67 9.50 -14.95 -20.62
CA SER A 67 10.36 -13.78 -20.72
C SER A 67 11.67 -13.99 -19.94
N PRO A 68 12.71 -13.17 -20.15
CA PRO A 68 13.91 -13.23 -19.29
C PRO A 68 13.54 -13.11 -17.81
N SER A 69 14.23 -13.87 -16.94
CA SER A 69 13.95 -13.88 -15.49
C SER A 69 14.07 -12.49 -14.85
N GLN A 70 14.93 -11.62 -15.37
CA GLN A 70 15.05 -10.21 -14.94
C GLN A 70 13.92 -9.32 -15.49
N GLY A 71 13.14 -9.79 -16.44
CA GLY A 71 12.18 -9.01 -17.21
C GLY A 71 12.75 -8.47 -18.53
N TYR A 72 11.87 -8.03 -19.42
CA TYR A 72 12.27 -7.47 -20.71
C TYR A 72 13.20 -6.27 -20.57
N ARG A 73 14.24 -6.25 -21.40
CA ARG A 73 15.22 -5.15 -21.41
C ARG A 73 14.58 -3.83 -21.86
N SER A 74 13.61 -3.88 -22.77
CA SER A 74 12.84 -2.72 -23.23
C SER A 74 12.08 -2.07 -22.06
N LEU A 75 11.31 -2.84 -21.28
CA LEU A 75 10.62 -2.35 -20.09
C LEU A 75 11.59 -1.76 -19.05
N ARG A 76 12.73 -2.44 -18.80
CA ARG A 76 13.74 -1.91 -17.86
C ARG A 76 14.34 -0.58 -18.34
N LYS A 77 14.56 -0.41 -19.64
CA LYS A 77 14.99 0.87 -20.23
C LYS A 77 13.92 1.94 -20.15
N ALA A 78 12.64 1.58 -20.37
CA ALA A 78 11.53 2.51 -20.18
C ALA A 78 11.46 3.01 -18.73
N LEU A 79 11.69 2.12 -17.74
CA LEU A 79 11.80 2.49 -16.33
C LEU A 79 13.02 3.40 -16.07
N VAL A 80 14.18 3.17 -16.68
CA VAL A 80 15.34 4.09 -16.57
C VAL A 80 14.93 5.50 -16.97
N ASN A 81 14.27 5.65 -18.14
CA ASN A 81 13.79 6.95 -18.63
C ASN A 81 12.74 7.56 -17.69
N TYR A 82 11.87 6.74 -17.09
CA TYR A 82 10.91 7.17 -16.09
C TYR A 82 11.60 7.73 -14.84
N TYR A 83 12.59 7.02 -14.29
CA TYR A 83 13.33 7.45 -13.10
C TYR A 83 14.20 8.68 -13.35
N ASP A 84 14.69 8.87 -14.57
CA ASP A 84 15.47 10.05 -14.95
C ASP A 84 14.68 11.37 -14.79
N ARG A 85 13.35 11.33 -14.95
CA ARG A 85 12.45 12.48 -14.68
C ARG A 85 12.49 12.92 -13.21
N TYR A 86 12.78 11.99 -12.31
CA TYR A 86 12.95 12.23 -10.86
C TYR A 86 14.40 12.45 -10.47
N GLN A 87 15.30 12.65 -11.43
CA GLN A 87 16.74 12.81 -11.19
C GLN A 87 17.41 11.58 -10.53
N ILE A 88 16.80 10.41 -10.68
CA ILE A 88 17.33 9.14 -10.20
C ILE A 88 18.04 8.44 -11.37
N LYS A 89 19.38 8.45 -11.32
CA LYS A 89 20.21 7.83 -12.37
C LYS A 89 20.36 6.33 -12.10
N LEU A 90 19.90 5.54 -13.05
CA LEU A 90 19.91 4.07 -13.00
C LEU A 90 20.39 3.48 -14.32
N ASP A 91 21.02 2.31 -14.21
CA ASP A 91 21.23 1.42 -15.35
C ASP A 91 20.10 0.38 -15.44
N ALA A 92 19.77 -0.07 -16.64
CA ALA A 92 18.73 -1.09 -16.82
C ALA A 92 19.04 -2.40 -16.06
N ASP A 93 20.30 -2.68 -15.77
CA ASP A 93 20.73 -3.87 -15.03
C ASP A 93 20.57 -3.70 -13.49
N GLU A 94 20.30 -2.49 -13.02
CA GLU A 94 19.94 -2.20 -11.62
C GLU A 94 18.46 -2.44 -11.33
N ILE A 95 17.65 -2.72 -12.37
CA ILE A 95 16.21 -2.94 -12.30
C ILE A 95 15.90 -4.41 -12.56
N ILE A 96 15.13 -5.02 -11.64
CA ILE A 96 14.61 -6.38 -11.75
C ILE A 96 13.09 -6.31 -11.74
N ILE A 97 12.44 -6.78 -12.81
CA ILE A 97 10.99 -6.82 -12.91
C ILE A 97 10.44 -7.96 -12.05
N THR A 98 9.38 -7.66 -11.31
CA THR A 98 8.72 -8.57 -10.38
C THR A 98 7.22 -8.69 -10.65
N SER A 99 6.58 -9.72 -10.07
CA SER A 99 5.12 -9.91 -10.13
C SER A 99 4.41 -8.97 -9.14
N GLY A 100 4.52 -7.67 -9.39
CA GLY A 100 4.07 -6.58 -8.53
C GLY A 100 5.05 -6.28 -7.40
N GLY A 101 4.79 -5.19 -6.65
CA GLY A 101 5.60 -4.79 -5.51
C GLY A 101 5.69 -5.86 -4.40
N SER A 102 4.67 -6.70 -4.27
CA SER A 102 4.65 -7.79 -3.28
C SER A 102 5.79 -8.79 -3.46
N GLU A 103 6.07 -9.21 -4.69
CA GLU A 103 7.22 -10.09 -4.97
C GLU A 103 8.54 -9.35 -4.75
N ALA A 104 8.59 -8.06 -5.08
CA ALA A 104 9.78 -7.24 -4.83
C ALA A 104 10.13 -7.17 -3.33
N VAL A 105 9.14 -6.93 -2.46
CA VAL A 105 9.32 -6.97 -0.99
C VAL A 105 9.80 -8.36 -0.53
N LEU A 106 9.12 -9.41 -0.98
CA LEU A 106 9.48 -10.78 -0.57
C LEU A 106 10.91 -11.14 -1.00
N PHE A 107 11.29 -10.82 -2.24
CA PHE A 107 12.64 -11.09 -2.73
C PHE A 107 13.69 -10.23 -2.04
N ALA A 108 13.38 -8.97 -1.68
CA ALA A 108 14.26 -8.13 -0.88
C ALA A 108 14.53 -8.78 0.49
N PHE A 109 13.48 -9.20 1.18
CA PHE A 109 13.61 -9.85 2.49
C PHE A 109 14.40 -11.17 2.39
N MET A 110 14.01 -12.06 1.49
CA MET A 110 14.67 -13.36 1.32
C MET A 110 16.15 -13.23 0.87
N SER A 111 16.52 -12.15 0.19
CA SER A 111 17.88 -11.93 -0.29
C SER A 111 18.80 -11.29 0.74
N CYS A 112 18.24 -10.48 1.64
CA CYS A 112 19.01 -9.62 2.54
C CYS A 112 18.96 -10.07 4.00
N LEU A 113 18.00 -10.95 4.37
CA LEU A 113 17.73 -11.33 5.75
C LEU A 113 17.81 -12.83 5.95
N ASN A 114 18.28 -13.24 7.12
CA ASN A 114 18.22 -14.61 7.61
C ASN A 114 17.00 -14.80 8.53
N PRO A 115 16.58 -16.05 8.78
CA PRO A 115 15.60 -16.31 9.83
C PRO A 115 16.03 -15.74 11.18
N GLY A 116 15.14 -14.97 11.82
CA GLY A 116 15.38 -14.29 13.09
C GLY A 116 16.02 -12.90 12.97
N ASP A 117 16.43 -12.45 11.77
CA ASP A 117 16.85 -11.06 11.55
C ASP A 117 15.66 -10.11 11.72
N GLU A 118 15.95 -8.89 12.19
CA GLU A 118 14.94 -7.91 12.54
C GLU A 118 14.90 -6.74 11.53
N ILE A 119 13.67 -6.28 11.23
CA ILE A 119 13.39 -5.12 10.39
C ILE A 119 12.66 -4.09 11.23
N ILE A 120 13.16 -2.85 11.29
CA ILE A 120 12.45 -1.75 11.94
C ILE A 120 11.49 -1.11 10.94
N VAL A 121 10.22 -0.96 11.33
CA VAL A 121 9.15 -0.42 10.49
C VAL A 121 8.36 0.62 11.27
N PRO A 122 8.24 1.87 10.79
CA PRO A 122 7.28 2.83 11.35
C PRO A 122 5.84 2.32 11.18
N GLU A 123 5.05 2.32 12.27
CA GLU A 123 3.64 1.93 12.22
C GLU A 123 2.71 3.10 12.56
N PRO A 124 1.46 3.14 11.99
CA PRO A 124 0.84 2.05 11.21
C PRO A 124 1.50 1.83 9.86
N ALA A 125 1.60 0.57 9.45
CA ALA A 125 2.29 0.13 8.25
C ALA A 125 1.40 -0.74 7.36
N TYR A 126 1.76 -0.88 6.08
CA TYR A 126 1.05 -1.80 5.19
C TYR A 126 1.05 -3.23 5.76
N ALA A 127 -0.13 -3.73 6.09
CA ALA A 127 -0.31 -4.97 6.86
C ALA A 127 0.42 -6.19 6.27
N ASN A 128 0.60 -6.24 4.93
CA ASN A 128 1.27 -7.37 4.31
C ASN A 128 2.78 -7.41 4.56
N TYR A 129 3.41 -6.34 5.06
CA TYR A 129 4.84 -6.42 5.45
C TYR A 129 5.06 -7.47 6.52
N MET A 130 4.14 -7.58 7.49
CA MET A 130 4.17 -8.67 8.49
C MET A 130 4.12 -10.04 7.82
N SER A 131 3.21 -10.22 6.86
CA SER A 131 3.07 -11.49 6.12
C SER A 131 4.34 -11.85 5.34
N PHE A 132 4.99 -10.87 4.71
CA PHE A 132 6.25 -11.08 4.00
C PHE A 132 7.41 -11.38 4.94
N ALA A 133 7.46 -10.71 6.11
CA ALA A 133 8.47 -10.99 7.13
C ALA A 133 8.34 -12.43 7.66
N ILE A 134 7.12 -12.85 8.02
CA ILE A 134 6.84 -14.24 8.44
C ILE A 134 7.24 -15.22 7.33
N SER A 135 6.91 -14.92 6.06
CA SER A 135 7.29 -15.77 4.92
C SER A 135 8.79 -15.91 4.76
N ALA A 136 9.55 -14.86 5.00
CA ALA A 136 11.01 -14.85 4.95
C ALA A 136 11.67 -15.35 6.25
N GLY A 137 10.91 -15.55 7.32
CA GLY A 137 11.42 -15.89 8.65
C GLY A 137 12.00 -14.70 9.42
N ALA A 138 11.81 -13.48 8.95
CA ALA A 138 12.26 -12.24 9.60
C ALA A 138 11.24 -11.76 10.64
N VAL A 139 11.68 -10.87 11.54
CA VAL A 139 10.88 -10.30 12.62
C VAL A 139 10.71 -8.80 12.39
N ILE A 140 9.48 -8.30 12.46
CA ILE A 140 9.21 -6.87 12.44
C ILE A 140 9.29 -6.30 13.86
N ARG A 141 10.03 -5.20 14.01
CA ARG A 141 10.09 -4.36 15.20
C ARG A 141 9.52 -3.00 14.82
N THR A 142 8.54 -2.49 15.54
CA THR A 142 7.81 -1.31 15.15
C THR A 142 8.21 -0.06 15.93
N VAL A 143 8.25 1.07 15.23
CA VAL A 143 8.32 2.40 15.82
C VAL A 143 6.95 3.05 15.64
N VAL A 144 6.27 3.34 16.76
CA VAL A 144 4.91 3.89 16.74
C VAL A 144 4.92 5.34 16.27
N THR A 145 4.03 5.66 15.31
CA THR A 145 3.63 7.03 14.99
C THR A 145 2.16 7.22 15.36
N THR A 146 1.75 8.45 15.68
CA THR A 146 0.41 8.72 16.21
C THR A 146 -0.38 9.67 15.33
N ILE A 147 -1.70 9.55 15.38
CA ILE A 147 -2.61 10.41 14.63
C ILE A 147 -2.55 11.85 15.12
N GLU A 148 -2.33 12.06 16.42
CA GLU A 148 -2.20 13.37 17.06
C GLU A 148 -0.98 14.15 16.55
N GLU A 149 0.10 13.44 16.19
CA GLU A 149 1.31 14.01 15.58
C GLU A 149 1.26 13.97 14.04
N GLY A 150 0.09 13.65 13.44
CA GLY A 150 -0.08 13.55 12.00
C GLY A 150 0.75 12.44 11.35
N PHE A 151 1.16 11.43 12.14
CA PHE A 151 2.00 10.28 11.72
C PHE A 151 3.43 10.64 11.31
N CYS A 152 3.98 11.78 11.78
CA CYS A 152 5.39 12.09 11.57
C CYS A 152 6.29 11.07 12.27
N LEU A 153 7.53 10.92 11.77
CA LEU A 153 8.50 10.04 12.44
C LEU A 153 8.83 10.56 13.84
N PRO A 154 8.90 9.69 14.83
CA PRO A 154 9.35 10.06 16.15
C PRO A 154 10.85 10.38 16.13
N LYS A 155 11.37 10.86 17.25
CA LYS A 155 12.78 11.15 17.42
C LYS A 155 13.65 9.93 17.12
N VAL A 156 14.85 10.17 16.58
CA VAL A 156 15.79 9.13 16.14
C VAL A 156 16.14 8.13 17.24
N GLU A 157 16.16 8.57 18.50
CA GLU A 157 16.42 7.72 19.67
C GLU A 157 15.43 6.54 19.76
N LYS A 158 14.18 6.72 19.31
CA LYS A 158 13.18 5.63 19.28
C LYS A 158 13.54 4.51 18.31
N PHE A 159 14.23 4.84 17.24
CA PHE A 159 14.79 3.84 16.33
C PHE A 159 16.00 3.17 16.96
N GLU A 160 16.88 3.95 17.58
CA GLU A 160 18.10 3.44 18.20
C GLU A 160 17.80 2.48 19.36
N ASP A 161 16.76 2.76 20.15
CA ASP A 161 16.29 1.87 21.24
C ASP A 161 15.91 0.46 20.75
N LEU A 162 15.56 0.30 19.47
CA LEU A 162 15.20 -0.97 18.87
C LEU A 162 16.37 -1.68 18.18
N ILE A 163 17.45 -0.94 17.87
CA ILE A 163 18.60 -1.50 17.12
C ILE A 163 19.42 -2.43 18.03
N ASN A 164 19.63 -3.63 17.55
CA ASN A 164 20.45 -4.67 18.18
C ASN A 164 21.19 -5.50 17.12
N GLU A 165 21.93 -6.53 17.54
CA GLU A 165 22.74 -7.35 16.63
C GLU A 165 21.94 -8.08 15.54
N ARG A 166 20.64 -8.34 15.76
CA ARG A 166 19.74 -8.95 14.79
C ARG A 166 19.13 -7.95 13.83
N THR A 167 19.17 -6.66 14.14
CA THR A 167 18.62 -5.63 13.26
C THR A 167 19.45 -5.54 11.98
N LYS A 168 18.81 -5.73 10.82
CA LYS A 168 19.47 -5.73 9.51
C LYS A 168 18.90 -4.68 8.56
N ALA A 169 17.68 -4.20 8.82
CA ALA A 169 17.03 -3.28 7.89
C ALA A 169 16.09 -2.30 8.60
N ILE A 170 15.88 -1.16 7.93
CA ILE A 170 14.73 -0.28 8.13
C ILE A 170 13.88 -0.38 6.88
N LEU A 171 12.55 -0.49 7.03
CA LEU A 171 11.60 -0.43 5.92
C LEU A 171 10.71 0.80 6.09
N ILE A 172 10.62 1.59 5.03
CA ILE A 172 9.69 2.72 4.93
C ILE A 172 8.78 2.58 3.71
N CYS A 173 7.57 3.14 3.79
CA CYS A 173 6.68 3.35 2.66
C CYS A 173 6.51 4.86 2.46
N ASN A 174 6.92 5.38 1.33
CA ASN A 174 6.95 6.82 1.08
C ASN A 174 6.44 7.17 -0.34
N PRO A 175 5.27 7.82 -0.46
CA PRO A 175 4.28 8.16 0.58
C PRO A 175 3.69 6.93 1.27
N ASN A 176 3.26 7.10 2.52
CA ASN A 176 2.89 5.99 3.39
C ASN A 176 1.48 5.42 3.11
N ASN A 177 1.37 4.11 3.14
CA ASN A 177 0.13 3.37 3.32
C ASN A 177 0.18 2.72 4.72
N PRO A 178 -0.72 3.10 5.67
CA PRO A 178 -2.07 3.59 5.45
C PRO A 178 -2.28 5.10 5.65
N THR A 179 -1.29 5.87 6.09
CA THR A 179 -1.52 7.21 6.65
C THR A 179 -1.56 8.34 5.62
N GLY A 180 -0.99 8.12 4.42
CA GLY A 180 -0.77 9.19 3.45
C GLY A 180 0.35 10.17 3.86
N TYR A 181 1.12 9.85 4.89
CA TYR A 181 2.25 10.66 5.31
C TYR A 181 3.35 10.67 4.24
N LEU A 182 3.96 11.82 4.03
CA LEU A 182 5.11 12.00 3.15
C LEU A 182 6.30 12.44 3.99
N TYR A 183 7.37 11.66 3.99
CA TYR A 183 8.56 11.98 4.78
C TYR A 183 9.24 13.24 4.28
N THR A 184 9.58 14.12 5.22
CA THR A 184 10.33 15.34 4.98
C THR A 184 11.80 15.03 4.67
N GLN A 185 12.52 15.99 4.06
CA GLN A 185 13.96 15.86 3.82
C GLN A 185 14.72 15.59 5.13
N LYS A 186 14.29 16.22 6.23
CA LYS A 186 14.91 16.02 7.55
C LYS A 186 14.75 14.57 8.02
N GLU A 187 13.55 14.00 7.90
CA GLU A 187 13.27 12.62 8.29
C GLU A 187 14.03 11.63 7.40
N MET A 188 14.03 11.86 6.08
CA MET A 188 14.81 11.03 5.16
C MET A 188 16.32 11.06 5.47
N ASN A 189 16.87 12.24 5.87
CA ASN A 189 18.25 12.36 6.33
C ASN A 189 18.49 11.61 7.64
N GLN A 190 17.55 11.64 8.59
CA GLN A 190 17.63 10.87 9.84
C GLN A 190 17.67 9.35 9.55
N ILE A 191 16.83 8.86 8.66
CA ILE A 191 16.84 7.44 8.22
C ILE A 191 18.19 7.11 7.56
N ARG A 192 18.70 7.96 6.66
CA ARG A 192 20.02 7.78 6.03
C ARG A 192 21.14 7.66 7.08
N ASP A 193 21.14 8.53 8.07
CA ASP A 193 22.18 8.57 9.08
C ASP A 193 22.16 7.33 9.97
N LEU A 194 20.96 6.82 10.32
CA LEU A 194 20.79 5.53 10.99
C LEU A 194 21.31 4.36 10.14
N VAL A 195 20.89 4.30 8.88
CA VAL A 195 21.32 3.26 7.93
C VAL A 195 22.84 3.26 7.80
N LYS A 196 23.46 4.42 7.67
CA LYS A 196 24.91 4.58 7.56
C LYS A 196 25.62 4.18 8.85
N LYS A 197 25.13 4.66 10.01
CA LYS A 197 25.73 4.42 11.33
C LYS A 197 25.77 2.95 11.69
N TYR A 198 24.68 2.24 11.42
CA TYR A 198 24.50 0.84 11.82
C TYR A 198 24.69 -0.15 10.67
N ASN A 199 25.05 0.33 9.47
CA ASN A 199 25.23 -0.47 8.25
C ASN A 199 24.03 -1.37 7.95
N LEU A 200 22.83 -0.78 7.96
CA LEU A 200 21.56 -1.47 7.69
C LEU A 200 21.19 -1.41 6.22
N TYR A 201 20.28 -2.29 5.77
CA TYR A 201 19.56 -2.09 4.53
C TYR A 201 18.44 -1.06 4.73
N LEU A 202 18.14 -0.30 3.69
CA LEU A 202 16.94 0.54 3.59
C LEU A 202 16.02 -0.03 2.51
N PHE A 203 14.95 -0.69 2.92
CA PHE A 203 13.87 -1.06 2.04
C PHE A 203 12.91 0.11 1.91
N SER A 204 12.78 0.68 0.71
CA SER A 204 11.92 1.83 0.44
C SER A 204 10.82 1.44 -0.54
N ASP A 205 9.59 1.32 -0.03
CA ASP A 205 8.41 1.10 -0.85
C ASP A 205 7.89 2.45 -1.37
N GLU A 206 8.03 2.67 -2.68
CA GLU A 206 7.75 3.95 -3.32
C GLU A 206 6.63 3.85 -4.37
N VAL A 207 5.72 2.89 -4.22
CA VAL A 207 4.64 2.63 -5.19
C VAL A 207 3.64 3.78 -5.34
N TYR A 208 3.61 4.72 -4.37
CA TYR A 208 2.72 5.89 -4.38
C TYR A 208 3.41 7.19 -4.81
N ARG A 209 4.61 7.15 -5.38
CA ARG A 209 5.44 8.31 -5.77
C ARG A 209 4.72 9.35 -6.61
N GLU A 210 3.80 8.95 -7.47
CA GLU A 210 3.02 9.87 -8.33
C GLU A 210 1.95 10.68 -7.56
N PHE A 211 1.60 10.26 -6.34
CA PHE A 211 0.54 10.86 -5.54
C PHE A 211 1.15 11.72 -4.42
N ILE A 212 1.60 12.93 -4.75
CA ILE A 212 2.23 13.88 -3.82
C ILE A 212 1.55 15.23 -3.95
N TYR A 213 0.96 15.72 -2.87
CA TYR A 213 0.06 16.86 -2.88
C TYR A 213 0.68 18.15 -2.28
N THR A 214 1.97 18.15 -2.00
CA THR A 214 2.67 19.26 -1.32
C THR A 214 3.18 20.32 -2.28
N GLY A 215 3.21 20.06 -3.59
CA GLY A 215 3.89 20.89 -4.58
C GLY A 215 5.44 20.85 -4.49
N SER A 216 5.99 20.08 -3.56
CA SER A 216 7.43 19.89 -3.40
C SER A 216 7.92 18.69 -4.23
N PRO A 217 9.18 18.69 -4.69
CA PRO A 217 9.77 17.54 -5.35
C PRO A 217 9.74 16.30 -4.45
N TYR A 218 9.54 15.13 -5.06
CA TYR A 218 9.61 13.86 -4.36
C TYR A 218 11.04 13.52 -3.93
N ILE A 219 11.18 13.02 -2.71
CA ILE A 219 12.44 12.56 -2.15
C ILE A 219 12.44 11.03 -2.12
N SER A 220 13.13 10.41 -3.08
CA SER A 220 13.36 8.96 -3.09
C SER A 220 14.50 8.58 -2.14
N ALA A 221 14.48 7.34 -1.63
CA ALA A 221 15.64 6.77 -0.95
C ALA A 221 16.89 6.73 -1.84
N MET A 222 16.71 6.70 -3.17
CA MET A 222 17.81 6.76 -4.14
C MET A 222 18.52 8.13 -4.22
N HIS A 223 17.95 9.19 -3.64
CA HIS A 223 18.60 10.50 -3.52
C HIS A 223 19.50 10.62 -2.27
N LEU A 224 19.49 9.61 -1.39
CA LEU A 224 20.23 9.65 -0.13
C LEU A 224 21.70 9.27 -0.35
N GLU A 225 22.57 10.28 -0.31
CA GLU A 225 24.00 10.10 -0.55
C GLU A 225 24.70 9.30 0.54
N GLY A 226 25.64 8.44 0.13
CA GLY A 226 26.52 7.68 1.01
C GLY A 226 25.90 6.40 1.56
N ILE A 227 24.71 6.00 1.09
CA ILE A 227 24.04 4.73 1.39
C ILE A 227 23.51 4.02 0.13
N GLU A 228 24.02 4.37 -1.04
CA GLU A 228 23.55 3.86 -2.34
C GLU A 228 23.55 2.31 -2.41
N GLN A 229 24.52 1.68 -1.73
CA GLN A 229 24.64 0.22 -1.67
C GLN A 229 23.71 -0.43 -0.65
N ASN A 230 23.11 0.37 0.23
CA ASN A 230 22.19 -0.09 1.27
C ASN A 230 20.73 -0.07 0.81
N VAL A 231 20.41 0.77 -0.20
CA VAL A 231 19.04 0.98 -0.65
C VAL A 231 18.55 -0.16 -1.55
N VAL A 232 17.38 -0.69 -1.22
CA VAL A 232 16.57 -1.56 -2.08
C VAL A 232 15.21 -0.89 -2.23
N LEU A 233 14.97 -0.32 -3.41
CA LEU A 233 13.73 0.36 -3.73
C LEU A 233 12.72 -0.65 -4.29
N ILE A 234 11.50 -0.59 -3.81
CA ILE A 234 10.34 -1.36 -4.26
C ILE A 234 9.42 -0.44 -5.04
N ASP A 235 9.02 -0.87 -6.23
CA ASP A 235 8.12 -0.10 -7.09
C ASP A 235 7.06 -0.99 -7.74
N SER A 236 5.99 -0.37 -8.26
CA SER A 236 4.93 -1.04 -9.00
C SER A 236 4.18 -0.06 -9.91
N VAL A 237 3.80 -0.53 -11.10
CA VAL A 237 2.90 0.23 -11.99
C VAL A 237 1.43 0.20 -11.52
N SER A 238 1.11 -0.68 -10.57
CA SER A 238 -0.26 -0.95 -10.11
C SER A 238 -1.06 0.29 -9.72
N LYS A 239 -0.39 1.27 -9.08
CA LYS A 239 -1.08 2.44 -8.53
C LYS A 239 -1.10 3.61 -9.49
N ARG A 240 0.03 3.90 -10.13
CA ARG A 240 0.18 5.07 -11.00
C ARG A 240 -0.61 4.97 -12.31
N TYR A 241 -0.90 3.75 -12.79
CA TYR A 241 -1.59 3.53 -14.08
C TYR A 241 -2.90 2.74 -13.95
N SER A 242 -3.42 2.58 -12.74
CA SER A 242 -4.64 1.76 -12.49
C SER A 242 -4.49 0.33 -13.03
N GLU A 243 -3.33 -0.28 -12.87
CA GLU A 243 -2.94 -1.57 -13.46
C GLU A 243 -2.69 -2.65 -12.40
N CYS A 244 -3.47 -2.66 -11.31
CA CYS A 244 -3.26 -3.63 -10.23
C CYS A 244 -3.32 -5.09 -10.71
N GLY A 245 -4.12 -5.38 -11.74
CA GLY A 245 -4.36 -6.72 -12.25
C GLY A 245 -3.25 -7.31 -13.12
N ILE A 246 -2.41 -6.49 -13.75
CA ILE A 246 -1.32 -6.98 -14.64
C ILE A 246 -0.14 -7.56 -13.88
N ARG A 247 -0.03 -7.29 -12.57
CA ARG A 247 0.99 -7.82 -11.67
C ARG A 247 2.42 -7.50 -12.11
N ILE A 248 2.75 -6.22 -12.33
CA ILE A 248 4.10 -5.75 -12.64
C ILE A 248 4.58 -4.77 -11.59
N GLY A 249 5.78 -5.04 -11.09
CA GLY A 249 6.55 -4.20 -10.18
C GLY A 249 8.03 -4.30 -10.49
N ALA A 250 8.84 -3.70 -9.63
CA ALA A 250 10.29 -3.73 -9.75
C ALA A 250 10.97 -3.72 -8.39
N LEU A 251 12.09 -4.45 -8.30
CA LEU A 251 13.10 -4.31 -7.27
C LEU A 251 14.29 -3.60 -7.90
N ILE A 252 14.73 -2.51 -7.29
CA ILE A 252 15.77 -1.65 -7.84
C ILE A 252 16.85 -1.42 -6.78
N THR A 253 18.10 -1.70 -7.11
CA THR A 253 19.22 -1.47 -6.19
C THR A 253 20.54 -1.32 -6.94
N LYS A 254 21.41 -0.45 -6.47
CA LYS A 254 22.78 -0.31 -6.96
C LYS A 254 23.71 -1.41 -6.41
N ASN A 255 23.28 -2.14 -5.40
CA ASN A 255 24.06 -3.23 -4.79
C ASN A 255 24.10 -4.46 -5.68
N GLU A 256 25.22 -4.68 -6.35
CA GLU A 256 25.41 -5.81 -7.26
C GLU A 256 25.25 -7.17 -6.58
N ARG A 257 25.69 -7.30 -5.32
CA ARG A 257 25.55 -8.57 -4.56
C ARG A 257 24.10 -8.92 -4.31
N VAL A 258 23.29 -7.91 -3.95
CA VAL A 258 21.84 -8.07 -3.78
C VAL A 258 21.21 -8.47 -5.11
N ARG A 259 21.50 -7.75 -6.21
CA ARG A 259 20.97 -8.09 -7.55
C ARG A 259 21.28 -9.52 -7.96
N LYS A 260 22.55 -9.95 -7.82
CA LYS A 260 22.96 -11.34 -8.13
C LYS A 260 22.22 -12.37 -7.28
N THR A 261 21.91 -12.04 -6.03
CA THR A 261 21.16 -12.93 -5.14
C THR A 261 19.68 -12.97 -5.53
N VAL A 262 19.04 -11.82 -5.75
CA VAL A 262 17.65 -11.73 -6.21
C VAL A 262 17.45 -12.46 -7.53
N MET A 263 18.42 -12.43 -8.44
CA MET A 263 18.35 -13.16 -9.71
C MET A 263 18.21 -14.67 -9.53
N LYS A 264 18.74 -15.26 -8.47
CA LYS A 264 18.53 -16.70 -8.19
C LYS A 264 17.06 -17.00 -7.87
N PHE A 265 16.39 -16.13 -7.11
CA PHE A 265 14.95 -16.24 -6.84
C PHE A 265 14.13 -15.99 -8.12
N CYS A 266 14.52 -15.02 -8.94
CA CYS A 266 13.90 -14.78 -10.25
C CYS A 266 14.00 -16.00 -11.18
N GLN A 267 15.15 -16.67 -11.21
CA GLN A 267 15.35 -17.89 -12.00
C GLN A 267 14.50 -19.06 -11.47
N ALA A 268 14.37 -19.20 -10.14
CA ALA A 268 13.49 -20.20 -9.53
C ALA A 268 12.01 -19.94 -9.83
N ARG A 269 11.58 -18.67 -9.88
CA ARG A 269 10.23 -18.26 -10.26
C ARG A 269 10.00 -18.34 -11.78
N LEU A 270 11.05 -18.44 -12.59
CA LEU A 270 11.13 -18.42 -14.07
C LEU A 270 11.09 -17.00 -14.65
N SER A 271 9.92 -16.38 -14.82
CA SER A 271 9.79 -15.07 -15.45
C SER A 271 8.62 -14.26 -14.88
N PRO A 272 8.65 -12.91 -14.95
CA PRO A 272 7.46 -12.12 -14.69
C PRO A 272 6.43 -12.29 -15.82
N PRO A 273 5.13 -11.94 -15.59
CA PRO A 273 4.06 -12.11 -16.59
C PRO A 273 4.39 -11.38 -17.90
N LEU A 274 4.45 -12.13 -19.03
CA LEU A 274 4.81 -11.60 -20.35
C LEU A 274 3.87 -10.47 -20.78
N ILE A 275 2.57 -10.71 -20.80
CA ILE A 275 1.56 -9.73 -21.24
C ILE A 275 1.58 -8.51 -20.32
N GLY A 276 1.70 -8.72 -19.01
CA GLY A 276 1.80 -7.63 -18.04
C GLY A 276 2.99 -6.70 -18.33
N GLN A 277 4.14 -7.23 -18.76
CA GLN A 277 5.30 -6.43 -19.08
C GLN A 277 5.07 -5.57 -20.32
N LEU A 278 4.41 -6.09 -21.36
CA LEU A 278 4.07 -5.34 -22.60
C LEU A 278 3.11 -4.18 -22.27
N ILE A 279 2.10 -4.42 -21.42
CA ILE A 279 1.16 -3.42 -20.97
C ILE A 279 1.88 -2.33 -20.16
N ALA A 280 2.70 -2.73 -19.17
CA ALA A 280 3.43 -1.79 -18.32
C ALA A 280 4.38 -0.90 -19.14
N GLU A 281 5.07 -1.45 -20.15
CA GLU A 281 5.95 -0.69 -21.05
C GLU A 281 5.17 0.39 -21.82
N ALA A 282 4.02 0.03 -22.38
CA ALA A 282 3.15 0.97 -23.09
C ALA A 282 2.60 2.09 -22.18
N SER A 283 2.34 1.78 -20.90
CA SER A 283 1.90 2.77 -19.92
C SER A 283 2.99 3.76 -19.52
N ILE A 284 4.25 3.30 -19.41
CA ILE A 284 5.38 4.16 -19.06
C ILE A 284 5.68 5.15 -20.18
N GLU A 285 5.52 4.71 -21.45
CA GLU A 285 5.79 5.51 -22.62
C GLU A 285 4.63 6.47 -22.96
N GLY A 286 4.76 7.76 -22.66
CA GLY A 286 3.85 8.81 -23.13
C GLY A 286 2.64 9.08 -22.23
N THR A 287 2.77 8.96 -20.93
CA THR A 287 1.67 9.13 -19.96
C THR A 287 1.72 10.43 -19.11
N GLU A 288 2.44 11.46 -19.52
CA GLU A 288 2.51 12.72 -18.76
C GLU A 288 1.14 13.40 -18.59
N GLN A 289 0.33 13.42 -19.65
CA GLN A 289 -1.01 13.96 -19.60
C GLN A 289 -1.89 13.12 -18.66
N TYR A 290 -1.87 11.79 -18.81
CA TYR A 290 -2.60 10.88 -17.93
C TYR A 290 -2.23 11.08 -16.46
N SER A 291 -0.94 11.18 -16.14
CA SER A 291 -0.48 11.39 -14.76
C SER A 291 -0.99 12.70 -14.16
N ARG A 292 -1.10 13.78 -14.96
CA ARG A 292 -1.68 15.06 -14.53
C ARG A 292 -3.18 14.95 -14.26
N GLU A 293 -3.92 14.35 -15.18
CA GLU A 293 -5.38 14.15 -15.04
C GLU A 293 -5.70 13.29 -13.80
N VAL A 294 -4.94 12.23 -13.58
CA VAL A 294 -5.05 11.38 -12.38
C VAL A 294 -4.73 12.19 -11.12
N TYR A 295 -3.66 12.97 -11.12
CA TYR A 295 -3.28 13.81 -10.00
C TYR A 295 -4.38 14.81 -9.63
N ASP A 296 -4.91 15.56 -10.60
CA ASP A 296 -5.95 16.57 -10.39
C ASP A 296 -7.21 15.94 -9.79
N GLU A 297 -7.63 14.78 -10.30
CA GLU A 297 -8.77 14.04 -9.77
C GLU A 297 -8.54 13.60 -8.31
N TYR A 298 -7.37 13.07 -7.99
CA TYR A 298 -7.07 12.65 -6.62
C TYR A 298 -6.91 13.82 -5.64
N VAL A 299 -6.50 14.99 -6.08
CA VAL A 299 -6.53 16.23 -5.26
C VAL A 299 -7.96 16.55 -4.83
N GLU A 300 -8.92 16.49 -5.75
CA GLU A 300 -10.33 16.76 -5.45
C GLU A 300 -10.97 15.69 -4.55
N ARG A 301 -10.70 14.40 -4.82
CA ARG A 301 -11.16 13.28 -4.00
C ARG A 301 -10.63 13.36 -2.58
N ARG A 302 -9.32 13.62 -2.44
CA ARG A 302 -8.67 13.82 -1.15
C ARG A 302 -9.34 14.94 -0.36
N LYS A 303 -9.52 16.11 -0.98
CA LYS A 303 -10.19 17.25 -0.35
C LYS A 303 -11.60 16.88 0.11
N CYS A 304 -12.37 16.24 -0.76
CA CYS A 304 -13.74 15.83 -0.47
C CYS A 304 -13.80 14.89 0.76
N LEU A 305 -12.95 13.85 0.79
CA LEU A 305 -12.93 12.89 1.90
C LEU A 305 -12.48 13.54 3.21
N ILE A 306 -11.37 14.28 3.20
CA ILE A 306 -10.79 14.86 4.43
C ILE A 306 -11.73 15.91 5.04
N ASP A 307 -12.23 16.84 4.22
CA ASP A 307 -13.17 17.85 4.67
C ASP A 307 -14.47 17.20 5.20
N GLY A 308 -14.92 16.13 4.55
CA GLY A 308 -16.14 15.42 4.95
C GLY A 308 -15.99 14.66 6.27
N VAL A 309 -14.91 13.89 6.44
CA VAL A 309 -14.63 13.18 7.70
C VAL A 309 -14.54 14.16 8.87
N ASN A 310 -13.80 15.26 8.71
CA ASN A 310 -13.58 16.24 9.78
C ASN A 310 -14.82 17.10 10.10
N ARG A 311 -15.92 16.99 9.32
CA ARG A 311 -17.22 17.59 9.64
C ARG A 311 -18.12 16.67 10.48
N ILE A 312 -17.88 15.38 10.45
CA ILE A 312 -18.66 14.40 11.24
C ILE A 312 -18.23 14.55 12.69
N ASN A 313 -19.22 14.72 13.59
CA ASN A 313 -18.96 14.91 15.02
C ASN A 313 -18.16 13.75 15.62
N GLY A 314 -17.09 14.06 16.34
CA GLY A 314 -16.21 13.08 16.97
C GLY A 314 -15.24 12.37 16.02
N CYS A 315 -15.29 12.62 14.72
CA CYS A 315 -14.31 12.10 13.76
C CYS A 315 -13.15 13.07 13.57
N TYR A 316 -11.96 12.51 13.32
CA TYR A 316 -10.77 13.28 13.00
C TYR A 316 -9.85 12.52 12.04
N THR A 317 -9.29 13.22 11.09
CA THR A 317 -8.20 12.71 10.23
C THR A 317 -7.24 13.84 9.90
N PRO A 318 -5.90 13.61 9.98
CA PRO A 318 -4.93 14.57 9.48
C PRO A 318 -5.02 14.69 7.95
N VAL A 319 -4.46 15.77 7.39
CA VAL A 319 -4.41 15.96 5.94
C VAL A 319 -3.27 15.13 5.37
N PRO A 320 -3.54 14.09 4.56
CA PRO A 320 -2.48 13.28 3.96
C PRO A 320 -1.71 14.09 2.91
N MET A 321 -0.39 13.94 2.92
CA MET A 321 0.52 14.64 2.01
C MET A 321 0.78 13.87 0.72
N GLY A 322 0.45 12.57 0.71
CA GLY A 322 0.65 11.69 -0.45
C GLY A 322 -0.20 10.43 -0.40
N ALA A 323 0.03 9.52 -1.34
CA ALA A 323 -0.78 8.32 -1.58
C ALA A 323 -2.26 8.65 -1.84
N PHE A 324 -3.16 7.71 -1.61
CA PHE A 324 -4.61 7.95 -1.68
C PHE A 324 -5.34 7.27 -0.50
N TYR A 325 -4.72 7.40 0.68
CA TYR A 325 -5.25 6.91 1.95
C TYR A 325 -5.17 7.96 3.03
N THR A 326 -6.01 7.78 4.02
CA THR A 326 -5.87 8.40 5.33
C THR A 326 -6.29 7.41 6.42
N VAL A 327 -5.79 7.63 7.62
CA VAL A 327 -6.31 6.99 8.84
C VAL A 327 -7.18 8.01 9.55
N ALA A 328 -8.42 7.64 9.82
CA ALA A 328 -9.39 8.46 10.52
C ALA A 328 -9.72 7.82 11.88
N GLN A 329 -9.76 8.64 12.92
CA GLN A 329 -10.31 8.29 14.22
C GLN A 329 -11.83 8.49 14.19
N LEU A 330 -12.56 7.52 14.74
CA LEU A 330 -14.00 7.53 14.86
C LEU A 330 -14.41 7.53 16.36
N PRO A 331 -15.60 8.06 16.71
CA PRO A 331 -16.11 8.06 18.08
C PRO A 331 -16.69 6.68 18.49
N VAL A 332 -15.88 5.64 18.34
CA VAL A 332 -16.22 4.26 18.71
C VAL A 332 -15.03 3.60 19.41
N ASP A 333 -15.29 2.68 20.32
CA ASP A 333 -14.22 2.00 21.08
C ASP A 333 -13.50 0.92 20.25
N ASP A 334 -14.23 0.28 19.32
CA ASP A 334 -13.75 -0.87 18.55
C ASP A 334 -14.24 -0.79 17.10
N THR A 335 -13.35 -0.34 16.21
CA THR A 335 -13.66 -0.23 14.77
C THR A 335 -13.78 -1.59 14.07
N GLU A 336 -13.25 -2.68 14.62
CA GLU A 336 -13.49 -4.02 14.10
C GLU A 336 -14.97 -4.38 14.21
N LYS A 337 -15.56 -4.16 15.39
CA LYS A 337 -16.99 -4.39 15.62
C LYS A 337 -17.84 -3.44 14.79
N PHE A 338 -17.50 -2.16 14.79
CA PHE A 338 -18.24 -1.15 14.02
C PHE A 338 -18.24 -1.45 12.51
N CYS A 339 -17.10 -1.76 11.92
CA CYS A 339 -17.03 -2.10 10.50
C CYS A 339 -17.77 -3.40 10.15
N ALA A 340 -17.73 -4.40 11.03
CA ALA A 340 -18.53 -5.61 10.86
C ALA A 340 -20.03 -5.32 10.94
N TRP A 341 -20.46 -4.53 11.95
CA TRP A 341 -21.84 -4.09 12.13
C TRP A 341 -22.36 -3.28 10.92
N CYS A 342 -21.54 -2.40 10.35
CA CYS A 342 -21.88 -1.67 9.12
C CYS A 342 -22.28 -2.61 7.97
N LEU A 343 -21.69 -3.80 7.89
CA LEU A 343 -21.93 -4.76 6.80
C LEU A 343 -23.03 -5.78 7.12
N SER A 344 -23.31 -6.05 8.42
CA SER A 344 -24.26 -7.07 8.82
C SER A 344 -25.63 -6.51 9.24
N GLU A 345 -25.66 -5.34 9.86
CA GLU A 345 -26.85 -4.76 10.51
C GLU A 345 -27.28 -3.42 9.88
N PHE A 346 -26.32 -2.54 9.53
CA PHE A 346 -26.64 -1.23 8.97
C PHE A 346 -27.02 -1.31 7.50
N CYS A 347 -28.22 -0.79 7.18
CA CYS A 347 -28.74 -0.70 5.83
C CYS A 347 -29.61 0.55 5.70
N TRP A 348 -29.03 1.62 5.15
CA TRP A 348 -29.72 2.90 4.98
C TRP A 348 -30.55 2.91 3.69
N LYS A 349 -31.76 3.47 3.76
CA LYS A 349 -32.62 3.68 2.58
C LYS A 349 -33.22 5.08 2.61
N ASP A 350 -33.11 5.79 1.49
CA ASP A 350 -33.75 7.09 1.24
C ASP A 350 -34.04 7.25 -0.27
N ASP A 351 -34.44 8.43 -0.72
CA ASP A 351 -34.77 8.77 -2.10
C ASP A 351 -33.55 8.76 -3.05
N LYS A 352 -32.31 8.72 -2.51
CA LYS A 352 -31.08 8.60 -3.29
C LYS A 352 -30.59 7.15 -3.43
N THR A 353 -31.17 6.22 -2.70
CA THR A 353 -30.83 4.81 -2.84
C THR A 353 -31.28 4.31 -4.21
N PRO A 354 -30.42 3.61 -5.00
CA PRO A 354 -30.81 3.05 -6.29
C PRO A 354 -32.06 2.16 -6.19
N GLU A 355 -32.98 2.28 -7.16
CA GLU A 355 -34.27 1.58 -7.14
C GLU A 355 -34.14 0.05 -7.06
N ASP A 356 -33.08 -0.50 -7.67
CA ASP A 356 -32.76 -1.94 -7.67
C ASP A 356 -32.12 -2.42 -6.36
N LYS A 357 -31.86 -1.52 -5.38
CA LYS A 357 -31.23 -1.85 -4.11
C LYS A 357 -32.22 -1.75 -2.94
N ILE A 358 -32.05 -2.67 -1.98
CA ILE A 358 -32.86 -2.65 -0.75
C ILE A 358 -32.39 -1.56 0.23
N GLY A 359 -31.11 -1.13 0.09
CA GLY A 359 -30.47 -0.08 0.88
C GLY A 359 -28.99 0.03 0.56
N GLU A 360 -28.30 0.83 1.35
CA GLU A 360 -26.89 1.18 1.16
C GLU A 360 -26.11 1.07 2.45
N THR A 361 -24.84 0.69 2.35
CA THR A 361 -23.89 0.67 3.46
C THR A 361 -22.47 1.03 3.01
N ILE A 362 -21.52 1.06 3.95
CA ILE A 362 -20.11 1.38 3.73
C ILE A 362 -19.21 0.24 4.19
N MET A 363 -18.08 0.09 3.53
CA MET A 363 -17.02 -0.82 3.93
C MET A 363 -15.71 -0.07 4.13
N MET A 364 -15.15 -0.14 5.34
CA MET A 364 -13.88 0.47 5.74
C MET A 364 -12.91 -0.60 6.18
N ALA A 365 -11.63 -0.26 6.32
CA ALA A 365 -10.62 -1.17 6.87
C ALA A 365 -10.31 -0.77 8.32
N PRO A 366 -10.64 -1.59 9.34
CA PRO A 366 -10.23 -1.35 10.71
C PRO A 366 -8.72 -1.18 10.82
N ALA A 367 -8.26 -0.15 11.55
CA ALA A 367 -6.85 0.20 11.53
C ALA A 367 -5.99 -0.62 12.50
N ALA A 368 -6.56 -1.29 13.49
CA ALA A 368 -5.81 -2.13 14.42
C ALA A 368 -4.87 -3.13 13.71
N GLY A 369 -5.31 -3.70 12.57
CA GLY A 369 -4.50 -4.63 11.79
C GLY A 369 -3.33 -4.01 10.98
N PHE A 370 -3.12 -2.69 11.06
CA PHE A 370 -1.95 -2.00 10.49
C PHE A 370 -0.90 -1.68 11.57
N TYR A 371 -1.20 -2.02 12.82
CA TYR A 371 -0.28 -1.91 13.95
C TYR A 371 0.10 -3.30 14.44
N SER A 372 1.36 -3.45 14.86
CA SER A 372 1.84 -4.62 15.58
C SER A 372 1.82 -4.40 17.10
N THR A 373 1.84 -3.14 17.52
CA THR A 373 1.74 -2.76 18.93
C THR A 373 0.32 -2.99 19.43
N PRO A 374 0.10 -3.84 20.49
CA PRO A 374 -1.21 -4.15 21.00
C PRO A 374 -1.97 -2.90 21.47
N GLY A 375 -3.27 -2.84 21.18
CA GLY A 375 -4.17 -1.76 21.59
C GLY A 375 -4.12 -0.50 20.73
N MET A 376 -3.20 -0.41 19.78
CA MET A 376 -3.15 0.70 18.85
C MET A 376 -4.20 0.58 17.74
N GLY A 377 -4.72 1.72 17.28
CA GLY A 377 -5.63 1.78 16.13
C GLY A 377 -7.04 1.24 16.38
N MET A 378 -7.43 0.94 17.65
CA MET A 378 -8.72 0.34 17.99
C MET A 378 -9.92 1.20 17.58
N ASN A 379 -9.80 2.52 17.68
CA ASN A 379 -10.83 3.49 17.31
C ASN A 379 -10.54 4.15 15.95
N GLN A 380 -9.67 3.55 15.13
CA GLN A 380 -9.25 4.10 13.85
C GLN A 380 -9.64 3.20 12.68
N VAL A 381 -9.87 3.81 11.53
CA VAL A 381 -10.10 3.14 10.25
C VAL A 381 -9.18 3.70 9.18
N ARG A 382 -8.71 2.86 8.25
CA ARG A 382 -8.10 3.34 7.01
C ARG A 382 -9.20 3.56 5.98
N LEU A 383 -9.18 4.74 5.36
CA LEU A 383 -10.05 5.13 4.26
C LEU A 383 -9.20 5.35 2.99
N ALA A 384 -9.66 4.80 1.87
CA ALA A 384 -9.07 5.02 0.56
C ALA A 384 -9.99 5.95 -0.25
N TYR A 385 -9.47 7.06 -0.77
CA TYR A 385 -10.26 8.00 -1.58
C TYR A 385 -10.13 7.67 -3.09
N VAL A 386 -10.43 6.40 -3.41
CA VAL A 386 -10.37 5.87 -4.79
C VAL A 386 -11.70 5.93 -5.54
N LEU A 387 -12.82 6.15 -4.84
CA LEU A 387 -14.12 6.34 -5.45
C LEU A 387 -14.23 7.74 -6.06
N ASN A 388 -15.15 7.93 -7.02
CA ASN A 388 -15.48 9.26 -7.53
C ASN A 388 -16.06 10.16 -6.42
N LYS A 389 -16.11 11.47 -6.67
CA LYS A 389 -16.47 12.48 -5.67
C LYS A 389 -17.88 12.31 -5.13
N GLU A 390 -18.84 11.95 -5.99
CA GLU A 390 -20.23 11.73 -5.65
C GLU A 390 -20.38 10.51 -4.71
N ASP A 391 -19.71 9.41 -5.04
CA ASP A 391 -19.72 8.21 -4.20
C ASP A 391 -18.98 8.45 -2.86
N ILE A 392 -17.91 9.26 -2.85
CA ILE A 392 -17.26 9.67 -1.58
C ILE A 392 -18.23 10.48 -0.71
N GLN A 393 -18.96 11.45 -1.29
CA GLN A 393 -19.94 12.24 -0.55
C GLN A 393 -21.07 11.37 0.00
N ARG A 394 -21.54 10.39 -0.79
CA ARG A 394 -22.56 9.44 -0.34
C ARG A 394 -22.03 8.53 0.78
N ALA A 395 -20.81 8.03 0.64
CA ALA A 395 -20.17 7.21 1.68
C ALA A 395 -19.99 7.96 3.01
N LEU A 396 -19.63 9.25 2.95
CA LEU A 396 -19.51 10.11 4.13
C LEU A 396 -20.84 10.34 4.83
N PHE A 397 -21.91 10.59 4.06
CA PHE A 397 -23.27 10.68 4.58
C PHE A 397 -23.67 9.36 5.29
N LEU A 398 -23.40 8.22 4.67
CA LEU A 398 -23.69 6.91 5.26
C LEU A 398 -22.85 6.65 6.51
N LEU A 399 -21.59 7.11 6.55
CA LEU A 399 -20.74 7.01 7.73
C LEU A 399 -21.35 7.79 8.91
N GLU A 400 -21.79 9.02 8.66
CA GLU A 400 -22.46 9.83 9.70
C GLU A 400 -23.71 9.13 10.23
N LYS A 401 -24.58 8.62 9.34
CA LYS A 401 -25.80 7.88 9.72
C LYS A 401 -25.51 6.58 10.45
N ALA A 402 -24.46 5.87 10.03
CA ALA A 402 -24.02 4.65 10.72
C ALA A 402 -23.54 4.94 12.15
N LEU A 403 -22.75 5.99 12.34
CA LEU A 403 -22.29 6.40 13.68
C LEU A 403 -23.46 6.82 14.59
N GLU A 404 -24.40 7.65 14.08
CA GLU A 404 -25.61 8.05 14.82
C GLU A 404 -26.46 6.85 15.24
N GLN A 405 -26.60 5.84 14.39
CA GLN A 405 -27.40 4.66 14.71
C GLN A 405 -26.65 3.73 15.68
N TYR A 406 -25.36 3.50 15.46
CA TYR A 406 -24.51 2.65 16.30
C TYR A 406 -24.45 3.16 17.75
N GLU A 407 -24.30 4.49 17.94
CA GLU A 407 -24.32 5.12 19.26
C GLU A 407 -25.66 4.89 19.97
N LYS A 408 -26.80 5.09 19.28
CA LYS A 408 -28.15 4.88 19.84
C LYS A 408 -28.41 3.44 20.28
N GLU A 409 -27.87 2.46 19.54
CA GLU A 409 -28.02 1.04 19.86
C GLU A 409 -27.17 0.66 21.07
N ASN A 410 -25.91 1.13 21.13
CA ASN A 410 -25.00 0.82 22.24
C ASN A 410 -25.28 1.60 23.52
N SER A 411 -25.94 2.78 23.46
CA SER A 411 -26.34 3.55 24.64
C SER A 411 -27.55 2.94 25.37
N LYS A 412 -28.22 1.94 24.78
CA LYS A 412 -29.39 1.24 25.36
C LYS A 412 -29.01 -0.11 25.97
N SER A 413 -27.79 -0.56 25.82
CA SER A 413 -27.25 -1.79 26.40
C SER A 413 -26.37 -1.48 27.61
#